data_b9a6b972a93fdc6c56031b0f9f655fae
#
_entry.id   b9a6b972a93fdc6c56031b0f9f655fae
#
_cell.length_a   1.000
_cell.length_b   1.000
_cell.length_c   1.000
_cell.angle_alpha   90.00
_cell.angle_beta   90.00
_cell.angle_gamma   90.00
#
_symmetry.space_group_name_H-M   'P 1'
#
loop_
_entity.id
_entity.type
_entity.pdbx_description
1 polymer ?
#
loop_
_entity_poly.entity_id
_entity_poly.type
_entity_poly.pdbx_seq_one_letter_code
_entity_poly.pdbx_strand_id
1 'polypeptide(L)'
;MTYHLARIDCFPVKSLDGVSVSQATVLASGALEGDRTYALFDAQNRLINGKRNAAIHRLRATFAEGEVITLAIEGDDASATFQIREQRPQLEAWLGDYFQQPVTLRENRDLGFPDDTAAAGPTVISTATLTAVAAWHNLTLEETRRRFRTNLEIDGVPAFWEDQLFGPDSAPVRFAIGNVVLEGINPCQRCIVPTRDTLTGIATDHFQKTFSQQRAATLPAWAPPSRFNHFYKLAVNTNIVHQGGHTLKVGDSVSVI
;
A
#
# COMPACT_ATOMS: atom_id res chain seq x y z
N MET A 1 -7.37 24.51 10.50
CA MET A 1 -7.24 23.64 9.30
C MET A 1 -7.91 22.34 9.66
N THR A 2 -8.76 21.82 8.79
CA THR A 2 -9.46 20.55 9.07
C THR A 2 -8.67 19.44 8.41
N TYR A 3 -8.24 18.45 9.19
CA TYR A 3 -7.56 17.24 8.67
C TYR A 3 -8.58 16.42 7.90
N HIS A 4 -8.20 15.91 6.75
CA HIS A 4 -9.13 15.15 5.93
C HIS A 4 -8.45 14.03 5.15
N LEU A 5 -9.23 13.02 4.80
CA LEU A 5 -8.82 11.94 3.90
C LEU A 5 -8.72 12.50 2.48
N ALA A 6 -7.51 12.66 1.98
CA ALA A 6 -7.25 13.27 0.67
C ALA A 6 -7.26 12.24 -0.47
N ARG A 7 -6.90 10.98 -0.18
CA ARG A 7 -6.78 9.94 -1.20
C ARG A 7 -7.00 8.55 -0.61
N ILE A 8 -7.61 7.67 -1.37
CA ILE A 8 -7.75 6.24 -1.10
C ILE A 8 -7.16 5.48 -2.27
N ASP A 9 -6.14 4.67 -2.02
CA ASP A 9 -5.55 3.78 -3.02
C ASP A 9 -5.83 2.32 -2.65
N CYS A 10 -6.40 1.58 -3.61
CA CYS A 10 -6.60 0.14 -3.53
C CYS A 10 -5.67 -0.56 -4.54
N PHE A 11 -5.18 -1.73 -4.18
CA PHE A 11 -4.26 -2.53 -5.00
C PHE A 11 -4.89 -3.90 -5.28
N PRO A 12 -5.80 -4.03 -6.25
CA PRO A 12 -6.63 -5.23 -6.42
C PRO A 12 -5.82 -6.53 -6.50
N VAL A 13 -4.67 -6.49 -7.19
CA VAL A 13 -3.73 -7.61 -7.25
C VAL A 13 -2.46 -7.26 -6.48
N LYS A 14 -2.12 -8.07 -5.48
CA LYS A 14 -0.89 -7.87 -4.68
C LYS A 14 0.34 -7.71 -5.56
N SER A 15 1.12 -6.66 -5.31
CA SER A 15 2.35 -6.28 -6.02
C SER A 15 2.19 -5.66 -7.41
N LEU A 16 0.99 -5.62 -8.00
CA LEU A 16 0.71 -4.85 -9.22
C LEU A 16 0.31 -3.41 -8.89
N ASP A 17 0.13 -2.57 -9.91
CA ASP A 17 -0.29 -1.18 -9.75
C ASP A 17 -1.62 -1.08 -8.99
N GLY A 18 -1.88 0.06 -8.39
CA GLY A 18 -3.12 0.36 -7.68
C GLY A 18 -4.05 1.27 -8.47
N VAL A 19 -5.22 1.48 -7.92
CA VAL A 19 -6.23 2.42 -8.41
C VAL A 19 -6.66 3.33 -7.28
N SER A 20 -6.75 4.64 -7.58
CA SER A 20 -7.33 5.61 -6.66
C SER A 20 -8.84 5.61 -6.79
N VAL A 21 -9.53 5.55 -5.65
CA VAL A 21 -10.99 5.53 -5.59
C VAL A 21 -11.51 6.69 -4.73
N SER A 22 -12.72 7.17 -5.01
CA SER A 22 -13.35 8.23 -4.21
C SER A 22 -13.92 7.74 -2.88
N GLN A 23 -14.19 6.43 -2.79
CA GLN A 23 -14.68 5.77 -1.58
C GLN A 23 -14.26 4.30 -1.55
N ALA A 24 -14.19 3.72 -0.35
CA ALA A 24 -13.91 2.30 -0.14
C ALA A 24 -14.73 1.75 1.02
N THR A 25 -15.28 0.56 0.87
CA THR A 25 -16.01 -0.16 1.92
C THR A 25 -15.03 -0.89 2.81
N VAL A 26 -15.27 -0.88 4.10
CA VAL A 26 -14.54 -1.66 5.09
C VAL A 26 -15.21 -3.01 5.25
N LEU A 27 -14.46 -4.09 5.07
CA LEU A 27 -14.92 -5.46 5.28
C LEU A 27 -15.00 -5.81 6.77
N ALA A 28 -15.69 -6.89 7.12
CA ALA A 28 -15.75 -7.41 8.49
C ALA A 28 -14.37 -7.82 9.04
N SER A 29 -13.44 -8.16 8.19
CA SER A 29 -12.03 -8.43 8.53
C SER A 29 -11.22 -7.19 8.88
N GLY A 30 -11.74 -5.99 8.60
CA GLY A 30 -11.03 -4.72 8.69
C GLY A 30 -10.27 -4.32 7.41
N ALA A 31 -10.16 -5.18 6.43
CA ALA A 31 -9.56 -4.86 5.15
C ALA A 31 -10.46 -3.92 4.32
N LEU A 32 -9.90 -3.22 3.34
CA LEU A 32 -10.69 -2.51 2.33
C LEU A 32 -11.18 -3.49 1.27
N GLU A 33 -12.45 -3.37 0.90
CA GLU A 33 -13.02 -4.12 -0.22
C GLU A 33 -12.25 -3.84 -1.50
N GLY A 34 -11.87 -4.90 -2.21
CA GLY A 34 -11.09 -4.80 -3.44
C GLY A 34 -9.58 -4.61 -3.24
N ASP A 35 -9.09 -4.33 -2.02
CA ASP A 35 -7.66 -4.20 -1.79
C ASP A 35 -7.00 -5.58 -1.60
N ARG A 36 -5.97 -5.86 -2.42
CA ARG A 36 -5.18 -7.11 -2.38
C ARG A 36 -6.03 -8.39 -2.40
N THR A 37 -7.22 -8.30 -3.03
CA THR A 37 -8.15 -9.43 -3.19
C THR A 37 -7.49 -10.60 -3.92
N TYR A 38 -6.58 -10.29 -4.84
CA TYR A 38 -5.86 -11.28 -5.65
C TYR A 38 -4.37 -11.25 -5.37
N ALA A 39 -3.73 -12.42 -5.52
CA ALA A 39 -2.28 -12.56 -5.47
C ALA A 39 -1.78 -13.64 -6.42
N LEU A 40 -0.55 -13.47 -6.92
CA LEU A 40 0.11 -14.38 -7.85
C LEU A 40 1.00 -15.35 -7.10
N PHE A 41 0.91 -16.63 -7.46
CA PHE A 41 1.71 -17.71 -6.86
C PHE A 41 2.45 -18.50 -7.93
N ASP A 42 3.65 -18.95 -7.60
CA ASP A 42 4.44 -19.89 -8.43
C ASP A 42 4.03 -21.35 -8.19
N ALA A 43 4.64 -22.27 -8.95
CA ALA A 43 4.40 -23.70 -8.84
C ALA A 43 4.76 -24.30 -7.47
N GLN A 44 5.58 -23.61 -6.67
CA GLN A 44 5.97 -24.01 -5.32
C GLN A 44 5.09 -23.33 -4.25
N ASN A 45 3.96 -22.75 -4.65
CA ASN A 45 3.03 -22.05 -3.77
C ASN A 45 3.64 -20.84 -3.05
N ARG A 46 4.62 -20.16 -3.63
CA ARG A 46 5.24 -18.96 -3.12
C ARG A 46 4.69 -17.73 -3.83
N LEU A 47 4.49 -16.64 -3.10
CA LEU A 47 4.06 -15.37 -3.67
C LEU A 47 5.08 -14.85 -4.70
N ILE A 48 4.59 -14.52 -5.90
CA ILE A 48 5.32 -13.74 -6.90
C ILE A 48 5.12 -12.27 -6.52
N ASN A 49 6.17 -11.61 -6.07
CA ASN A 49 6.12 -10.24 -5.57
C ASN A 49 7.42 -9.47 -5.85
N GLY A 50 7.38 -8.14 -5.71
CA GLY A 50 8.52 -7.26 -5.96
C GLY A 50 9.73 -7.47 -5.04
N LYS A 51 9.61 -8.23 -3.95
CA LYS A 51 10.74 -8.59 -3.10
C LYS A 51 11.64 -9.64 -3.78
N ARG A 52 11.03 -10.60 -4.47
CA ARG A 52 11.70 -11.77 -5.06
C ARG A 52 11.89 -11.67 -6.56
N ASN A 53 11.01 -10.95 -7.25
CA ASN A 53 11.02 -10.84 -8.71
C ASN A 53 10.98 -9.37 -9.14
N ALA A 54 12.12 -8.86 -9.63
CA ALA A 54 12.21 -7.47 -10.07
C ALA A 54 11.37 -7.20 -11.34
N ALA A 55 11.09 -8.22 -12.16
CA ALA A 55 10.29 -8.06 -13.37
C ALA A 55 8.87 -7.53 -13.08
N ILE A 56 8.33 -7.81 -11.88
CA ILE A 56 6.99 -7.34 -11.51
C ILE A 56 6.87 -5.80 -11.54
N HIS A 57 7.97 -5.08 -11.35
CA HIS A 57 8.00 -3.62 -11.40
C HIS A 57 7.82 -3.05 -12.81
N ARG A 58 8.08 -3.84 -13.85
CA ARG A 58 7.85 -3.46 -15.25
C ARG A 58 6.44 -3.79 -15.73
N LEU A 59 5.67 -4.49 -14.92
CA LEU A 59 4.30 -4.85 -15.25
C LEU A 59 3.37 -3.70 -14.85
N ARG A 60 2.72 -3.09 -15.85
CA ARG A 60 1.69 -2.07 -15.66
C ARG A 60 0.34 -2.73 -15.56
N ALA A 61 -0.48 -2.30 -14.63
CA ALA A 61 -1.84 -2.78 -14.46
C ALA A 61 -2.82 -1.63 -14.30
N THR A 62 -3.89 -1.63 -15.08
CA THR A 62 -5.04 -0.76 -14.86
C THR A 62 -6.28 -1.60 -14.60
N PHE A 63 -7.21 -1.04 -13.83
CA PHE A 63 -8.42 -1.74 -13.41
C PHE A 63 -9.65 -0.94 -13.79
N ALA A 64 -10.69 -1.63 -14.26
CA ALA A 64 -11.99 -1.06 -14.58
C ALA A 64 -13.10 -1.81 -13.82
N GLU A 65 -14.30 -1.23 -13.83
CA GLU A 65 -15.48 -1.86 -13.25
C GLU A 65 -15.70 -3.29 -13.77
N GLY A 66 -16.33 -4.14 -12.95
CA GLY A 66 -16.57 -5.54 -13.30
C GLY A 66 -15.36 -6.45 -13.23
N GLU A 67 -14.33 -6.07 -12.45
CA GLU A 67 -13.11 -6.87 -12.26
C GLU A 67 -12.30 -7.08 -13.55
N VAL A 68 -12.24 -6.04 -14.38
CA VAL A 68 -11.41 -6.02 -15.59
C VAL A 68 -10.01 -5.56 -15.25
N ILE A 69 -9.00 -6.30 -15.69
CA ILE A 69 -7.58 -5.92 -15.61
C ILE A 69 -7.00 -5.78 -17.02
N THR A 70 -6.31 -4.67 -17.26
CA THR A 70 -5.47 -4.51 -18.45
C THR A 70 -4.01 -4.51 -18.02
N LEU A 71 -3.23 -5.41 -18.59
CA LEU A 71 -1.80 -5.57 -18.34
C LEU A 71 -1.00 -5.08 -19.56
N ALA A 72 0.08 -4.36 -19.26
CA ALA A 72 1.07 -3.95 -20.25
C ALA A 72 2.48 -4.11 -19.65
N ILE A 73 3.48 -4.21 -20.51
CA ILE A 73 4.88 -4.25 -20.09
C ILE A 73 5.48 -2.86 -20.34
N GLU A 74 6.14 -2.30 -19.34
CA GLU A 74 6.78 -0.99 -19.47
C GLU A 74 7.76 -0.97 -20.65
N GLY A 75 7.55 -0.02 -21.59
CA GLY A 75 8.33 0.11 -22.82
C GLY A 75 7.90 -0.82 -23.96
N ASP A 76 6.76 -1.50 -23.82
CA ASP A 76 6.10 -2.27 -24.89
C ASP A 76 4.75 -1.62 -25.21
N ASP A 77 4.42 -1.51 -26.49
CA ASP A 77 3.10 -0.98 -26.95
C ASP A 77 1.97 -2.01 -26.81
N ALA A 78 2.28 -3.28 -26.61
CA ALA A 78 1.30 -4.35 -26.48
C ALA A 78 0.67 -4.36 -25.09
N SER A 79 -0.65 -4.48 -25.05
CA SER A 79 -1.41 -4.69 -23.82
C SER A 79 -2.41 -5.83 -24.00
N ALA A 80 -2.79 -6.45 -22.87
CA ALA A 80 -3.81 -7.51 -22.85
C ALA A 80 -4.82 -7.23 -21.74
N THR A 81 -6.12 -7.38 -22.08
CA THR A 81 -7.23 -7.12 -21.17
C THR A 81 -7.96 -8.42 -20.86
N PHE A 82 -8.29 -8.61 -19.58
CA PHE A 82 -8.95 -9.81 -19.08
C PHE A 82 -10.05 -9.48 -18.08
N GLN A 83 -11.15 -10.24 -18.16
CA GLN A 83 -12.09 -10.40 -17.05
C GLN A 83 -11.44 -11.37 -16.02
N ILE A 84 -11.07 -10.88 -14.84
CA ILE A 84 -10.21 -11.62 -13.91
C ILE A 84 -10.77 -13.00 -13.55
N ARG A 85 -12.08 -13.12 -13.35
CA ARG A 85 -12.70 -14.39 -12.98
C ARG A 85 -12.97 -15.27 -14.18
N GLU A 86 -13.58 -14.71 -15.22
CA GLU A 86 -14.06 -15.48 -16.37
C GLU A 86 -12.91 -15.94 -17.28
N GLN A 87 -11.87 -15.10 -17.39
CA GLN A 87 -10.69 -15.36 -18.21
C GLN A 87 -9.44 -15.68 -17.36
N ARG A 88 -9.64 -16.22 -16.15
CA ARG A 88 -8.52 -16.57 -15.25
C ARG A 88 -7.46 -17.45 -15.91
N PRO A 89 -7.79 -18.54 -16.63
CA PRO A 89 -6.79 -19.37 -17.30
C PRO A 89 -5.94 -18.58 -18.33
N GLN A 90 -6.56 -17.68 -19.09
CA GLN A 90 -5.87 -16.86 -20.09
C GLN A 90 -4.95 -15.82 -19.40
N LEU A 91 -5.43 -15.20 -18.33
CA LEU A 91 -4.64 -14.27 -17.50
C LEU A 91 -3.43 -14.98 -16.89
N GLU A 92 -3.63 -16.17 -16.32
CA GLU A 92 -2.54 -16.99 -15.75
C GLU A 92 -1.53 -17.42 -16.81
N ALA A 93 -1.98 -17.80 -18.01
CA ALA A 93 -1.10 -18.13 -19.13
C ALA A 93 -0.27 -16.92 -19.55
N TRP A 94 -0.89 -15.75 -19.74
CA TRP A 94 -0.19 -14.52 -20.12
C TRP A 94 0.87 -14.12 -19.08
N LEU A 95 0.51 -14.19 -17.80
CA LEU A 95 1.45 -13.93 -16.69
C LEU A 95 2.55 -14.99 -16.62
N GLY A 96 2.23 -16.25 -16.91
CA GLY A 96 3.20 -17.34 -16.99
C GLY A 96 4.24 -17.10 -18.07
N ASP A 97 3.81 -16.67 -19.24
CA ASP A 97 4.69 -16.29 -20.35
C ASP A 97 5.57 -15.10 -19.98
N TYR A 98 4.98 -14.07 -19.33
CA TYR A 98 5.74 -12.91 -18.86
C TYR A 98 6.82 -13.29 -17.82
N PHE A 99 6.46 -14.05 -16.80
CA PHE A 99 7.38 -14.44 -15.73
C PHE A 99 8.26 -15.65 -16.07
N GLN A 100 8.06 -16.30 -17.23
CA GLN A 100 8.74 -17.51 -17.67
C GLN A 100 8.66 -18.66 -16.64
N GLN A 101 7.49 -18.78 -16.01
CA GLN A 101 7.19 -19.83 -15.02
C GLN A 101 5.69 -20.00 -14.87
N PRO A 102 5.19 -21.14 -14.38
CA PRO A 102 3.78 -21.30 -14.06
C PRO A 102 3.29 -20.25 -13.03
N VAL A 103 2.16 -19.63 -13.32
CA VAL A 103 1.52 -18.65 -12.43
C VAL A 103 0.12 -19.11 -12.11
N THR A 104 -0.25 -19.04 -10.84
CA THR A 104 -1.63 -19.25 -10.36
C THR A 104 -2.12 -17.99 -9.68
N LEU A 105 -3.27 -17.47 -10.09
CA LEU A 105 -3.96 -16.37 -9.45
C LEU A 105 -4.87 -16.91 -8.34
N ARG A 106 -4.69 -16.44 -7.12
CA ARG A 106 -5.57 -16.77 -5.99
C ARG A 106 -6.39 -15.59 -5.57
N GLU A 107 -7.57 -15.88 -5.07
CA GLU A 107 -8.54 -14.92 -4.59
C GLU A 107 -8.82 -15.14 -3.09
N ASN A 108 -8.89 -14.04 -2.33
CA ASN A 108 -9.38 -13.99 -0.96
C ASN A 108 -10.17 -12.68 -0.79
N ARG A 109 -11.50 -12.79 -0.76
CA ARG A 109 -12.40 -11.63 -0.65
C ARG A 109 -12.64 -11.17 0.78
N ASP A 110 -12.35 -12.01 1.75
CA ASP A 110 -12.63 -11.70 3.15
C ASP A 110 -11.53 -10.84 3.77
N LEU A 111 -10.26 -11.18 3.52
CA LEU A 111 -9.10 -10.54 4.12
C LEU A 111 -8.13 -9.97 3.08
N GLY A 112 -8.20 -10.43 1.84
CA GLY A 112 -7.16 -10.19 0.86
C GLY A 112 -5.87 -10.92 1.21
N PHE A 113 -4.76 -10.41 0.67
CA PHE A 113 -3.40 -10.87 0.92
C PHE A 113 -2.56 -9.72 1.53
N PRO A 114 -2.83 -9.30 2.78
CA PRO A 114 -2.09 -8.21 3.42
C PRO A 114 -0.61 -8.57 3.63
N ASP A 115 0.23 -7.54 3.83
CA ASP A 115 1.63 -7.75 4.21
C ASP A 115 1.78 -8.04 5.72
N ASP A 116 0.89 -7.49 6.55
CA ASP A 116 0.81 -7.73 7.98
C ASP A 116 -0.58 -8.30 8.32
N THR A 117 -0.62 -9.56 8.70
CA THR A 117 -1.88 -10.25 9.05
C THR A 117 -2.39 -9.90 10.45
N ALA A 118 -1.56 -9.32 11.30
CA ALA A 118 -1.95 -8.86 12.63
C ALA A 118 -2.55 -7.44 12.60
N ALA A 119 -2.34 -6.70 11.49
CA ALA A 119 -2.89 -5.39 11.25
C ALA A 119 -3.45 -5.33 9.82
N ALA A 120 -4.61 -5.95 9.63
CA ALA A 120 -5.23 -6.15 8.32
C ALA A 120 -5.93 -4.91 7.77
N GLY A 121 -6.04 -3.84 8.54
CA GLY A 121 -6.62 -2.57 8.12
C GLY A 121 -5.74 -1.82 7.11
N PRO A 122 -6.28 -0.75 6.50
CA PRO A 122 -5.56 0.07 5.54
C PRO A 122 -4.38 0.80 6.19
N THR A 123 -3.27 0.91 5.47
CA THR A 123 -2.14 1.72 5.93
C THR A 123 -2.42 3.21 5.78
N VAL A 124 -2.00 4.02 6.77
CA VAL A 124 -2.24 5.47 6.82
C VAL A 124 -0.92 6.24 6.73
N ILE A 125 -0.91 7.30 5.93
CA ILE A 125 0.23 8.21 5.76
C ILE A 125 -0.28 9.63 5.52
N SER A 126 0.54 10.66 5.77
CA SER A 126 0.20 12.03 5.38
C SER A 126 0.82 12.42 4.03
N THR A 127 0.12 13.29 3.28
CA THR A 127 0.64 13.92 2.05
C THR A 127 1.97 14.61 2.32
N ALA A 128 2.08 15.30 3.45
CA ALA A 128 3.30 15.99 3.86
C ALA A 128 4.48 15.04 4.09
N THR A 129 4.23 13.84 4.66
CA THR A 129 5.24 12.79 4.82
C THR A 129 5.73 12.27 3.47
N LEU A 130 4.81 11.97 2.55
CA LEU A 130 5.19 11.54 1.19
C LEU A 130 6.01 12.60 0.47
N THR A 131 5.64 13.88 0.62
CA THR A 131 6.38 15.02 0.05
C THR A 131 7.78 15.14 0.63
N ALA A 132 7.94 14.99 1.95
CA ALA A 132 9.24 15.00 2.60
C ALA A 132 10.14 13.86 2.11
N VAL A 133 9.60 12.65 2.02
CA VAL A 133 10.33 11.48 1.51
C VAL A 133 10.70 11.63 0.03
N ALA A 134 9.80 12.18 -0.79
CA ALA A 134 10.07 12.49 -2.18
C ALA A 134 11.29 13.41 -2.31
N ALA A 135 11.35 14.47 -1.49
CA ALA A 135 12.47 15.41 -1.48
C ALA A 135 13.80 14.74 -1.05
N TRP A 136 13.80 13.80 -0.11
CA TRP A 136 15.03 13.09 0.29
C TRP A 136 15.71 12.32 -0.83
N HIS A 137 14.93 11.89 -1.82
CA HIS A 137 15.38 11.02 -2.91
C HIS A 137 15.28 11.67 -4.29
N ASN A 138 14.91 12.96 -4.34
CA ASN A 138 14.65 13.68 -5.60
C ASN A 138 13.65 12.94 -6.50
N LEU A 139 12.58 12.43 -5.90
CA LEU A 139 11.47 11.75 -6.56
C LEU A 139 10.28 12.69 -6.75
N THR A 140 9.39 12.35 -7.66
CA THR A 140 8.05 12.94 -7.69
C THR A 140 7.19 12.38 -6.56
N LEU A 141 6.16 13.12 -6.16
CA LEU A 141 5.18 12.64 -5.18
C LEU A 141 4.50 11.36 -5.67
N GLU A 142 4.17 11.27 -6.95
CA GLU A 142 3.52 10.09 -7.53
C GLU A 142 4.44 8.85 -7.53
N GLU A 143 5.72 9.02 -7.88
CA GLU A 143 6.68 7.92 -7.77
C GLU A 143 6.85 7.46 -6.32
N THR A 144 6.80 8.38 -5.36
CA THR A 144 6.86 8.05 -3.93
C THR A 144 5.62 7.25 -3.50
N ARG A 145 4.41 7.63 -3.92
CA ARG A 145 3.18 6.86 -3.71
C ARG A 145 3.29 5.45 -4.26
N ARG A 146 3.76 5.32 -5.49
CA ARG A 146 3.97 4.01 -6.15
C ARG A 146 4.96 3.12 -5.42
N ARG A 147 6.04 3.68 -4.84
CA ARG A 147 7.05 2.92 -4.09
C ARG A 147 6.52 2.43 -2.74
N PHE A 148 5.80 3.28 -2.02
CA PHE A 148 5.36 2.97 -0.65
C PHE A 148 4.00 2.28 -0.58
N ARG A 149 3.12 2.45 -1.57
CA ARG A 149 1.87 1.69 -1.75
C ARG A 149 0.98 1.71 -0.50
N THR A 150 0.78 2.89 0.06
CA THR A 150 -0.11 3.13 1.20
C THR A 150 -1.56 3.27 0.74
N ASN A 151 -2.53 2.99 1.61
CA ASN A 151 -3.94 3.00 1.24
C ASN A 151 -4.61 4.35 1.47
N LEU A 152 -4.43 4.96 2.65
CA LEU A 152 -5.12 6.18 3.06
C LEU A 152 -4.10 7.32 3.21
N GLU A 153 -4.33 8.41 2.48
CA GLU A 153 -3.49 9.60 2.54
C GLU A 153 -4.26 10.73 3.19
N ILE A 154 -3.70 11.28 4.28
CA ILE A 154 -4.30 12.36 5.07
C ILE A 154 -3.64 13.68 4.70
N ASP A 155 -4.43 14.72 4.45
CA ASP A 155 -3.93 16.07 4.19
C ASP A 155 -4.35 17.08 5.25
N GLY A 156 -3.69 18.26 5.23
CA GLY A 156 -3.88 19.30 6.23
C GLY A 156 -3.05 19.12 7.52
N VAL A 157 -2.18 18.11 7.57
CA VAL A 157 -1.33 17.75 8.72
C VAL A 157 0.15 17.91 8.39
N PRO A 158 1.06 18.12 9.40
CA PRO A 158 2.49 18.17 9.17
C PRO A 158 3.07 16.78 8.78
N ALA A 159 4.30 16.79 8.25
CA ALA A 159 5.01 15.55 7.94
C ALA A 159 5.19 14.68 9.20
N PHE A 160 5.02 13.38 9.02
CA PHE A 160 5.08 12.36 10.09
C PHE A 160 4.02 12.53 11.18
N TRP A 161 2.92 13.22 10.87
CA TRP A 161 1.76 13.33 11.75
C TRP A 161 1.24 11.95 12.15
N GLU A 162 1.25 11.01 11.25
CA GLU A 162 0.80 9.63 11.47
C GLU A 162 1.59 8.89 12.57
N ASP A 163 2.78 9.36 12.95
CA ASP A 163 3.57 8.75 14.02
C ASP A 163 2.96 8.90 15.43
N GLN A 164 1.98 9.75 15.61
CA GLN A 164 1.19 9.84 16.83
C GLN A 164 0.06 8.81 16.89
N LEU A 165 -0.22 8.10 15.79
CA LEU A 165 -1.31 7.12 15.71
C LEU A 165 -0.94 5.75 16.30
N PHE A 166 0.21 5.60 16.94
CA PHE A 166 0.59 4.41 17.70
C PHE A 166 1.32 4.84 18.98
N GLY A 167 1.03 4.12 20.07
CA GLY A 167 1.62 4.40 21.37
C GLY A 167 2.99 3.72 21.60
N PRO A 168 3.68 4.05 22.69
CA PRO A 168 4.76 3.24 23.20
C PRO A 168 4.22 1.84 23.60
N ASP A 169 5.10 0.85 23.74
CA ASP A 169 4.77 -0.48 24.25
C ASP A 169 3.62 -1.20 23.53
N SER A 170 3.45 -0.91 22.21
CA SER A 170 2.42 -1.49 21.35
C SER A 170 0.97 -1.14 21.73
N ALA A 171 0.75 -0.15 22.58
CA ALA A 171 -0.58 0.37 22.85
C ALA A 171 -1.17 0.98 21.56
N PRO A 172 -2.37 0.53 21.10
CA PRO A 172 -3.02 1.12 19.95
C PRO A 172 -3.52 2.53 20.28
N VAL A 173 -3.51 3.41 19.29
CA VAL A 173 -4.09 4.75 19.38
C VAL A 173 -5.31 4.79 18.47
N ARG A 174 -6.46 5.21 19.03
CA ARG A 174 -7.70 5.35 18.29
C ARG A 174 -7.78 6.69 17.57
N PHE A 175 -8.27 6.64 16.36
CA PHE A 175 -8.57 7.81 15.55
C PHE A 175 -9.77 7.52 14.65
N ALA A 176 -10.45 8.56 14.20
CA ALA A 176 -11.62 8.44 13.33
C ALA A 176 -11.32 9.08 11.96
N ILE A 177 -11.86 8.46 10.90
CA ILE A 177 -11.98 9.03 9.56
C ILE A 177 -13.46 8.96 9.19
N GLY A 178 -14.12 10.11 9.12
CA GLY A 178 -15.57 10.17 9.03
C GLY A 178 -16.22 9.44 10.21
N ASN A 179 -17.00 8.42 9.93
CA ASN A 179 -17.64 7.56 10.93
C ASN A 179 -16.93 6.23 11.18
N VAL A 180 -15.74 6.03 10.60
CA VAL A 180 -14.94 4.82 10.78
C VAL A 180 -13.90 5.05 11.86
N VAL A 181 -13.89 4.23 12.91
CA VAL A 181 -12.87 4.25 13.96
C VAL A 181 -11.81 3.20 13.66
N LEU A 182 -10.55 3.65 13.63
CA LEU A 182 -9.36 2.84 13.40
C LEU A 182 -8.48 2.83 14.67
N GLU A 183 -7.68 1.79 14.80
CA GLU A 183 -6.58 1.69 15.74
C GLU A 183 -5.26 1.64 14.97
N GLY A 184 -4.38 2.61 15.21
CA GLY A 184 -3.01 2.55 14.74
C GLY A 184 -2.20 1.61 15.61
N ILE A 185 -1.53 0.64 15.01
CA ILE A 185 -0.90 -0.50 15.69
C ILE A 185 0.61 -0.32 15.79
N ASN A 186 1.26 -0.06 14.65
CA ASN A 186 2.71 0.06 14.58
C ASN A 186 3.16 0.84 13.35
N PRO A 187 4.36 1.46 13.38
CA PRO A 187 4.96 2.04 12.19
C PRO A 187 5.33 0.91 11.21
N CYS A 188 4.86 1.02 9.98
CA CYS A 188 5.05 -0.01 8.95
C CYS A 188 6.53 -0.15 8.59
N GLN A 189 7.11 -1.30 8.89
CA GLN A 189 8.46 -1.65 8.48
C GLN A 189 8.52 -1.86 6.97
N ARG A 190 9.42 -1.14 6.31
CA ARG A 190 9.52 -1.21 4.84
C ARG A 190 10.46 -2.33 4.42
N CYS A 191 10.07 -2.99 3.34
CA CYS A 191 10.90 -4.01 2.70
C CYS A 191 11.79 -3.40 1.61
N ILE A 192 12.42 -4.23 0.79
CA ILE A 192 13.28 -3.77 -0.31
C ILE A 192 12.52 -3.10 -1.47
N VAL A 193 11.20 -3.32 -1.59
CA VAL A 193 10.40 -2.84 -2.73
C VAL A 193 10.51 -1.32 -2.94
N PRO A 194 10.38 -0.44 -1.90
CA PRO A 194 10.51 1.01 -2.10
C PRO A 194 11.87 1.47 -2.60
N THR A 195 12.92 0.63 -2.49
CA THR A 195 14.25 0.99 -3.01
C THR A 195 14.33 0.89 -4.53
N ARG A 196 13.35 0.28 -5.17
CA ARG A 196 13.34 0.05 -6.62
C ARG A 196 12.54 1.12 -7.33
N ASP A 197 13.05 1.53 -8.47
CA ASP A 197 12.31 2.34 -9.44
C ASP A 197 11.08 1.57 -9.91
N THR A 198 9.92 2.23 -9.94
CA THR A 198 8.63 1.55 -10.17
C THR A 198 8.36 1.20 -11.64
N LEU A 199 9.17 1.71 -12.57
CA LEU A 199 9.04 1.42 -14.00
C LEU A 199 10.08 0.37 -14.44
N THR A 200 11.29 0.46 -13.92
CA THR A 200 12.41 -0.38 -14.37
C THR A 200 12.73 -1.54 -13.44
N GLY A 201 12.31 -1.46 -12.17
CA GLY A 201 12.70 -2.42 -11.13
C GLY A 201 14.16 -2.28 -10.67
N ILE A 202 14.92 -1.33 -11.22
CA ILE A 202 16.31 -1.09 -10.84
C ILE A 202 16.36 -0.49 -9.44
N ALA A 203 17.25 -1.02 -8.61
CA ALA A 203 17.44 -0.49 -7.26
C ALA A 203 18.09 0.90 -7.30
N THR A 204 17.55 1.85 -6.53
CA THR A 204 18.16 3.15 -6.32
C THR A 204 19.28 3.01 -5.28
N ASP A 205 20.48 3.44 -5.65
CA ASP A 205 21.65 3.35 -4.78
C ASP A 205 21.45 4.08 -3.46
N HIS A 206 21.88 3.43 -2.39
CA HIS A 206 21.83 3.96 -1.03
C HIS A 206 20.44 4.38 -0.52
N PHE A 207 19.35 4.05 -1.21
CA PHE A 207 17.98 4.47 -0.84
C PHE A 207 17.66 4.21 0.62
N GLN A 208 17.82 2.97 1.09
CA GLN A 208 17.50 2.60 2.47
C GLN A 208 18.39 3.33 3.49
N LYS A 209 19.66 3.54 3.18
CA LYS A 209 20.60 4.27 4.04
C LYS A 209 20.19 5.73 4.18
N THR A 210 20.00 6.42 3.05
CA THR A 210 19.55 7.81 3.00
C THR A 210 18.21 7.99 3.71
N PHE A 211 17.23 7.12 3.40
CA PHE A 211 15.94 7.13 4.07
C PHE A 211 16.09 7.04 5.60
N SER A 212 16.84 6.04 6.09
CA SER A 212 17.00 5.80 7.54
C SER A 212 17.69 6.96 8.24
N GLN A 213 18.68 7.59 7.60
CA GLN A 213 19.38 8.77 8.13
C GLN A 213 18.45 9.97 8.22
N GLN A 214 17.72 10.28 7.13
CA GLN A 214 16.78 11.39 7.11
C GLN A 214 15.62 11.18 8.09
N ARG A 215 15.09 9.95 8.15
CA ARG A 215 14.01 9.61 9.08
C ARG A 215 14.43 9.75 10.54
N ALA A 216 15.65 9.34 10.91
CA ALA A 216 16.20 9.54 12.24
C ALA A 216 16.35 11.03 12.57
N ALA A 217 16.84 11.82 11.63
CA ALA A 217 17.05 13.26 11.81
C ALA A 217 15.74 14.08 11.89
N THR A 218 14.65 13.54 11.35
CA THR A 218 13.33 14.21 11.30
C THR A 218 12.28 13.56 12.20
N LEU A 219 12.70 12.69 13.15
CA LEU A 219 11.77 12.07 14.07
C LEU A 219 11.06 13.14 14.92
N PRO A 220 9.73 13.30 14.81
CA PRO A 220 9.03 14.35 15.52
C PRO A 220 8.90 14.03 17.01
N ALA A 221 8.71 15.07 17.84
CA ALA A 221 8.60 14.94 19.27
C ALA A 221 7.39 14.11 19.75
N TRP A 222 6.34 14.00 18.91
CA TRP A 222 5.16 13.17 19.21
C TRP A 222 5.34 11.69 18.88
N ALA A 223 6.36 11.32 18.10
CA ALA A 223 6.63 9.92 17.80
C ALA A 223 7.24 9.21 19.01
N PRO A 224 6.73 8.02 19.42
CA PRO A 224 7.34 7.25 20.52
C PRO A 224 8.67 6.63 20.06
N PRO A 225 9.83 7.07 20.58
CA PRO A 225 11.14 6.61 20.09
C PRO A 225 11.37 5.10 20.27
N SER A 226 10.75 4.49 21.30
CA SER A 226 10.82 3.05 21.56
C SER A 226 10.33 2.17 20.39
N ARG A 227 9.50 2.73 19.48
CA ARG A 227 8.96 2.02 18.32
C ARG A 227 9.92 2.05 17.11
N PHE A 228 11.05 2.74 17.22
CA PHE A 228 12.03 2.91 16.14
C PHE A 228 13.36 2.20 16.46
N ASN A 229 13.31 0.87 16.62
CA ASN A 229 14.53 0.04 16.73
C ASN A 229 15.41 0.12 15.46
N HIS A 230 14.84 0.54 14.35
CA HIS A 230 15.49 1.03 13.14
C HIS A 230 14.57 2.04 12.44
N PHE A 231 15.14 2.88 11.56
CA PHE A 231 14.41 4.01 10.97
C PHE A 231 13.87 3.75 9.56
N TYR A 232 13.99 2.54 9.01
CA TYR A 232 13.38 2.21 7.71
C TYR A 232 11.90 1.82 7.90
N LYS A 233 11.13 2.77 8.46
CA LYS A 233 9.71 2.65 8.77
C LYS A 233 8.96 3.88 8.27
N LEU A 234 7.81 3.68 7.63
CA LEU A 234 6.97 4.73 7.06
C LEU A 234 5.53 4.29 7.02
N ALA A 235 4.60 5.19 7.27
CA ALA A 235 3.17 4.91 7.42
C ALA A 235 2.84 4.10 8.68
N VAL A 236 1.57 3.98 8.98
CA VAL A 236 1.04 3.25 10.14
C VAL A 236 0.16 2.10 9.65
N ASN A 237 0.42 0.91 10.16
CA ASN A 237 -0.46 -0.24 10.03
C ASN A 237 -1.63 -0.07 11.00
N THR A 238 -2.83 -0.40 10.56
CA THR A 238 -4.05 -0.18 11.35
C THR A 238 -4.89 -1.45 11.48
N ASN A 239 -5.77 -1.44 12.47
CA ASN A 239 -6.95 -2.29 12.54
C ASN A 239 -8.19 -1.40 12.56
N ILE A 240 -9.33 -1.98 12.21
CA ILE A 240 -10.62 -1.31 12.29
C ILE A 240 -11.38 -1.84 13.49
N VAL A 241 -11.94 -0.93 14.29
CA VAL A 241 -12.61 -1.28 15.56
C VAL A 241 -14.03 -1.77 15.34
N HIS A 242 -14.67 -1.38 14.25
CA HIS A 242 -16.06 -1.71 13.94
C HIS A 242 -16.22 -2.99 13.13
N GLN A 243 -17.38 -3.63 13.27
CA GLN A 243 -17.83 -4.64 12.31
C GLN A 243 -18.04 -3.97 10.95
N GLY A 244 -17.66 -4.64 9.85
CA GLY A 244 -17.65 -4.10 8.49
C GLY A 244 -18.94 -3.42 8.00
N GLY A 245 -18.92 -2.94 6.77
CA GLY A 245 -20.03 -2.25 6.11
C GLY A 245 -19.97 -0.72 6.16
N HIS A 246 -18.97 -0.15 6.88
CA HIS A 246 -18.72 1.28 6.86
C HIS A 246 -17.95 1.70 5.61
N THR A 247 -18.18 2.93 5.15
CA THR A 247 -17.53 3.46 3.95
C THR A 247 -16.64 4.65 4.33
N LEU A 248 -15.40 4.61 3.90
CA LEU A 248 -14.47 5.74 3.89
C LEU A 248 -14.66 6.52 2.59
N LYS A 249 -14.65 7.84 2.65
CA LYS A 249 -14.80 8.73 1.48
C LYS A 249 -13.70 9.79 1.48
N VAL A 250 -13.19 10.09 0.30
CA VAL A 250 -12.31 11.26 0.12
C VAL A 250 -13.06 12.50 0.57
N GLY A 251 -12.42 13.32 1.41
CA GLY A 251 -13.00 14.48 2.07
C GLY A 251 -13.50 14.23 3.50
N ASP A 252 -13.56 12.96 3.95
CA ASP A 252 -13.92 12.66 5.35
C ASP A 252 -12.95 13.32 6.32
N SER A 253 -13.50 13.91 7.40
CA SER A 253 -12.70 14.54 8.45
C SER A 253 -11.90 13.49 9.25
N VAL A 254 -10.72 13.88 9.73
CA VAL A 254 -9.84 13.02 10.54
C VAL A 254 -9.67 13.61 11.92
N SER A 255 -9.77 12.79 12.97
CA SER A 255 -9.57 13.19 14.36
C SER A 255 -8.93 12.07 15.18
N VAL A 256 -7.98 12.41 16.06
CA VAL A 256 -7.48 11.49 17.09
C VAL A 256 -8.46 11.51 18.25
N ILE A 257 -8.80 10.34 18.82
CA ILE A 257 -9.83 10.15 19.85
C ILE A 257 -9.16 9.89 21.20
#